data_b3ceeed933c26b97b3d04411dd1e9408
#
_entry.id   b3ceeed933c26b97b3d04411dd1e9408
#
_cell.length_a   1.000
_cell.length_b   1.000
_cell.length_c   1.000
_cell.angle_alpha   90.00
_cell.angle_beta   90.00
_cell.angle_gamma   90.00
#
_symmetry.space_group_name_H-M   'P 1'
#
loop_
_entity.id
_entity.type
_entity.pdbx_description
1 polymer ?
#
loop_
_entity_poly.entity_id
_entity_poly.type
_entity_poly.pdbx_seq_one_letter_code
_entity_poly.pdbx_strand_id
1 'polypeptide(L)'
;MGGGGGGGKFGGTKGGTKPKLHRGKQDKHIPGTSNFKQEAAKGNRQSILKADPQKLLDSHAGTGHMVSPTKERVDFGKVIGQFYDTKTGKYVDTTRGLIHYDSKGNAHIVPARPATKP
;
A
#
# COMPACT_ATOMS: atom_id res chain seq x y z
N MET A 1 -4.16 -23.34 10.72
CA MET A 1 -4.02 -22.69 10.63
C MET A 1 -3.98 -21.94 10.69
N GLY A 2 -3.83 -21.92 10.53
CA GLY A 2 -3.54 -20.98 10.60
C GLY A 2 -3.53 -20.48 10.42
N GLY A 3 -3.35 -20.68 10.26
CA GLY A 3 -3.12 -20.00 10.13
C GLY A 3 -3.02 -19.78 9.78
N GLY A 4 -2.82 -20.02 9.57
CA GLY A 4 -2.41 -19.62 9.26
C GLY A 4 -2.24 -19.54 8.89
N GLY A 5 -1.97 -19.79 8.70
CA GLY A 5 -1.48 -19.50 8.36
C GLY A 5 -1.17 -19.36 8.02
N GLY A 6 -0.91 -19.57 7.81
CA GLY A 6 -0.43 -19.11 7.40
C GLY A 6 0.21 -18.84 7.36
N GLY A 7 0.35 -19.41 7.31
CA GLY A 7 1.19 -18.92 7.11
C GLY A 7 1.78 -18.20 7.47
N GLY A 8 2.43 -18.46 7.95
CA GLY A 8 3.22 -17.55 8.10
C GLY A 8 2.63 -16.43 8.01
N LYS A 9 1.81 -16.29 8.62
CA LYS A 9 1.39 -15.22 8.58
C LYS A 9 2.10 -14.29 9.19
N PHE A 10 2.52 -13.46 8.80
CA PHE A 10 3.19 -12.39 9.34
C PHE A 10 2.43 -11.23 8.93
N GLY A 11 3.02 -10.13 8.87
CA GLY A 11 2.40 -8.95 8.37
C GLY A 11 1.42 -8.36 9.34
N GLY A 12 1.64 -8.50 10.57
CA GLY A 12 0.84 -7.80 11.54
C GLY A 12 -0.55 -8.33 11.71
N THR A 13 -0.86 -9.42 11.05
CA THR A 13 -2.17 -10.00 11.23
C THR A 13 -2.18 -11.09 12.27
N LYS A 14 -1.03 -11.44 12.79
CA LYS A 14 -0.91 -12.45 13.77
C LYS A 14 -1.66 -12.08 15.02
N GLY A 15 -2.48 -12.96 15.52
CA GLY A 15 -3.26 -12.71 16.73
C GLY A 15 -4.31 -11.64 16.59
N GLY A 16 -4.66 -11.29 15.36
CA GLY A 16 -5.64 -10.25 15.12
C GLY A 16 -5.09 -8.84 15.19
N THR A 17 -3.79 -8.69 15.41
CA THR A 17 -3.18 -7.38 15.48
C THR A 17 -2.97 -6.82 14.09
N LYS A 18 -3.39 -5.58 13.87
CA LYS A 18 -3.17 -4.93 12.59
C LYS A 18 -1.82 -4.27 12.56
N PRO A 19 -1.20 -4.14 11.40
CA PRO A 19 0.08 -3.45 11.30
C PRO A 19 -0.07 -1.97 11.59
N LYS A 20 0.99 -1.38 12.09
CA LYS A 20 1.05 0.05 12.32
C LYS A 20 1.53 0.73 11.06
N LEU A 21 1.03 1.94 10.82
CA LEU A 21 1.44 2.70 9.66
C LEU A 21 2.86 3.21 9.83
N HIS A 22 3.70 2.97 8.83
CA HIS A 22 5.05 3.54 8.79
C HIS A 22 4.96 4.91 8.12
N ARG A 23 4.86 5.97 8.92
CA ARG A 23 4.59 7.31 8.41
C ARG A 23 5.63 7.79 7.41
N GLY A 24 6.89 7.60 7.71
CA GLY A 24 7.94 8.08 6.82
C GLY A 24 7.86 7.52 5.41
N LYS A 25 7.61 6.22 5.30
CA LYS A 25 7.47 5.59 4.00
C LYS A 25 6.15 5.93 3.34
N GLN A 26 5.07 6.02 4.13
CA GLN A 26 3.77 6.35 3.60
C GLN A 26 3.72 7.77 3.06
N ASP A 27 4.37 8.70 3.74
CA ASP A 27 4.34 10.10 3.35
C ASP A 27 4.91 10.36 1.96
N LYS A 28 5.77 9.48 1.45
CA LYS A 28 6.27 9.61 0.09
C LYS A 28 5.14 9.57 -0.95
N HIS A 29 4.02 9.00 -0.58
CA HIS A 29 2.88 8.85 -1.48
C HIS A 29 1.73 9.79 -1.15
N ILE A 30 1.94 10.70 -0.19
CA ILE A 30 0.90 11.64 0.23
C ILE A 30 1.33 13.05 -0.16
N PRO A 31 0.63 13.68 -1.12
CA PRO A 31 0.97 15.03 -1.55
C PRO A 31 0.90 16.02 -0.38
N GLY A 32 1.80 17.01 -0.40
CA GLY A 32 1.85 18.01 0.65
C GLY A 32 2.78 17.67 1.79
N THR A 33 3.24 16.43 1.89
CA THR A 33 4.23 16.08 2.91
C THR A 33 5.62 16.44 2.45
N SER A 34 6.53 16.60 3.40
CA SER A 34 7.94 16.87 3.08
C SER A 34 8.55 15.73 2.27
N ASN A 35 8.22 14.50 2.63
CA ASN A 35 8.77 13.34 1.93
C ASN A 35 8.34 13.30 0.48
N PHE A 36 7.08 13.62 0.21
CA PHE A 36 6.58 13.68 -1.16
C PHE A 36 7.32 14.76 -1.95
N LYS A 37 7.48 15.93 -1.34
CA LYS A 37 8.15 17.04 -2.01
C LYS A 37 9.62 16.73 -2.31
N GLN A 38 10.30 16.06 -1.39
CA GLN A 38 11.69 15.66 -1.59
C GLN A 38 11.84 14.71 -2.76
N GLU A 39 10.96 13.72 -2.87
CA GLU A 39 11.00 12.78 -3.98
C GLU A 39 10.71 13.47 -5.30
N ALA A 40 9.75 14.36 -5.32
CA ALA A 40 9.43 15.12 -6.53
C ALA A 40 10.61 16.00 -6.97
N ALA A 41 11.31 16.60 -6.01
CA ALA A 41 12.47 17.44 -6.32
C ALA A 41 13.62 16.64 -6.94
N LYS A 42 13.70 15.35 -6.63
CA LYS A 42 14.69 14.44 -7.22
C LYS A 42 14.27 13.95 -8.59
N GLY A 43 13.09 14.31 -9.05
CA GLY A 43 12.56 13.81 -10.31
C GLY A 43 11.82 12.49 -10.19
N ASN A 44 11.64 11.98 -8.98
CA ASN A 44 10.91 10.74 -8.77
C ASN A 44 9.43 11.02 -8.67
N ARG A 45 8.66 10.40 -9.54
CA ARG A 45 7.22 10.51 -9.50
C ARG A 45 6.66 9.36 -8.70
N GLN A 46 5.93 9.68 -7.65
CA GLN A 46 5.36 8.68 -6.76
C GLN A 46 3.87 8.55 -7.01
N SER A 47 3.36 7.33 -6.91
CA SER A 47 1.91 7.13 -6.89
C SER A 47 1.34 7.86 -5.68
N ILE A 48 0.11 8.33 -5.80
CA ILE A 48 -0.51 9.21 -4.82
C ILE A 48 -1.60 8.46 -4.08
N LEU A 49 -1.51 8.42 -2.75
CA LEU A 49 -2.55 7.85 -1.91
C LEU A 49 -3.44 8.99 -1.40
N LYS A 50 -4.74 8.89 -1.64
CA LYS A 50 -5.70 9.91 -1.22
C LYS A 50 -6.55 9.47 -0.02
N ALA A 51 -6.72 8.17 0.16
CA ALA A 51 -7.50 7.64 1.29
C ALA A 51 -6.64 7.61 2.54
N ASP A 52 -7.30 7.47 3.70
CA ASP A 52 -6.61 7.38 4.98
C ASP A 52 -5.88 6.04 5.08
N PRO A 53 -4.54 6.05 5.09
CA PRO A 53 -3.80 4.79 5.05
C PRO A 53 -4.01 3.92 6.28
N GLN A 54 -4.15 4.51 7.46
CA GLN A 54 -4.35 3.69 8.66
C GLN A 54 -5.70 2.98 8.61
N LYS A 55 -6.73 3.65 8.13
CA LYS A 55 -8.04 3.02 7.98
C LYS A 55 -8.01 1.89 6.96
N LEU A 56 -7.26 2.07 5.88
CA LEU A 56 -7.12 1.01 4.88
C LEU A 56 -6.41 -0.21 5.46
N LEU A 57 -5.36 0.02 6.26
CA LEU A 57 -4.69 -1.08 6.93
C LEU A 57 -5.61 -1.79 7.91
N ASP A 58 -6.34 -1.01 8.71
CA ASP A 58 -7.21 -1.57 9.73
C ASP A 58 -8.31 -2.45 9.12
N SER A 59 -8.81 -2.07 7.95
CA SER A 59 -9.94 -2.78 7.36
C SER A 59 -9.54 -3.87 6.38
N HIS A 60 -8.36 -3.78 5.77
CA HIS A 60 -8.01 -4.66 4.65
C HIS A 60 -6.71 -5.44 4.80
N ALA A 61 -5.84 -5.10 5.75
CA ALA A 61 -4.59 -5.84 5.91
C ALA A 61 -4.91 -7.32 6.18
N GLY A 62 -4.27 -8.19 5.42
CA GLY A 62 -4.47 -9.62 5.55
C GLY A 62 -5.57 -10.18 4.68
N THR A 63 -6.32 -9.35 3.95
CA THR A 63 -7.44 -9.83 3.13
C THR A 63 -7.09 -10.01 1.66
N GLY A 64 -5.91 -9.61 1.24
CA GLY A 64 -5.54 -9.63 -0.16
C GLY A 64 -4.71 -10.83 -0.53
N HIS A 65 -3.92 -10.64 -1.58
CA HIS A 65 -3.09 -11.70 -2.13
C HIS A 65 -1.61 -11.35 -1.92
N MET A 66 -0.87 -12.25 -1.29
CA MET A 66 0.56 -12.04 -1.09
C MET A 66 1.29 -12.25 -2.41
N VAL A 67 1.91 -11.19 -2.91
CA VAL A 67 2.70 -11.27 -4.14
C VAL A 67 4.18 -11.50 -3.84
N SER A 68 4.57 -11.32 -2.58
CA SER A 68 5.90 -11.66 -2.08
C SER A 68 5.78 -11.88 -0.58
N PRO A 69 6.84 -12.33 0.11
CA PRO A 69 6.75 -12.53 1.56
C PRO A 69 6.42 -11.27 2.36
N THR A 70 6.65 -10.09 1.79
CA THR A 70 6.43 -8.83 2.50
C THR A 70 5.46 -7.90 1.80
N LYS A 71 4.83 -8.33 0.71
CA LYS A 71 3.94 -7.45 -0.05
C LYS A 71 2.61 -8.12 -0.32
N GLU A 72 1.55 -7.41 0.00
CA GLU A 72 0.18 -7.89 -0.18
C GLU A 72 -0.55 -6.97 -1.15
N ARG A 73 -1.14 -7.54 -2.20
CA ARG A 73 -1.96 -6.76 -3.12
C ARG A 73 -3.41 -6.83 -2.68
N VAL A 74 -4.02 -5.67 -2.50
CA VAL A 74 -5.40 -5.57 -2.05
C VAL A 74 -6.20 -4.72 -3.03
N ASP A 75 -7.41 -5.15 -3.34
CA ASP A 75 -8.38 -4.31 -4.04
C ASP A 75 -9.34 -3.80 -2.97
N PHE A 76 -9.30 -2.48 -2.74
CA PHE A 76 -10.07 -1.87 -1.67
C PHE A 76 -11.53 -1.61 -2.04
N GLY A 77 -11.90 -1.88 -3.29
CA GLY A 77 -13.28 -1.73 -3.73
C GLY A 77 -13.72 -0.30 -3.99
N LYS A 78 -12.84 0.65 -3.81
CA LYS A 78 -13.08 2.06 -4.07
C LYS A 78 -11.77 2.70 -4.48
N VAL A 79 -11.83 3.85 -5.14
CA VAL A 79 -10.61 4.56 -5.53
C VAL A 79 -9.90 5.03 -4.26
N ILE A 80 -8.66 4.59 -4.08
CA ILE A 80 -7.85 4.97 -2.93
C ILE A 80 -6.82 6.03 -3.27
N GLY A 81 -6.57 6.24 -4.55
CA GLY A 81 -5.58 7.19 -4.99
C GLY A 81 -5.30 7.05 -6.47
N GLN A 82 -4.09 7.41 -6.86
CA GLN A 82 -3.69 7.37 -8.27
C GLN A 82 -2.37 6.65 -8.41
N PHE A 83 -2.33 5.72 -9.35
CA PHE A 83 -1.11 5.01 -9.71
C PHE A 83 -0.38 5.83 -10.78
N TYR A 84 0.92 6.03 -10.60
CA TYR A 84 1.70 6.69 -11.63
C TYR A 84 2.20 5.64 -12.62
N ASP A 85 1.74 5.76 -13.86
CA ASP A 85 2.12 4.84 -14.92
C ASP A 85 3.37 5.38 -15.61
N THR A 86 4.51 4.74 -15.39
CA THR A 86 5.78 5.20 -15.95
C THR A 86 5.84 5.04 -17.47
N LYS A 87 5.00 4.15 -18.03
CA LYS A 87 5.00 3.95 -19.48
C LYS A 87 4.33 5.09 -20.22
N THR A 88 3.30 5.67 -19.62
CA THR A 88 2.56 6.75 -20.25
C THR A 88 2.86 8.12 -19.64
N GLY A 89 3.47 8.13 -18.44
CA GLY A 89 3.72 9.35 -17.71
C GLY A 89 2.49 9.97 -17.11
N LYS A 90 1.44 9.19 -16.93
CA LYS A 90 0.16 9.69 -16.44
C LYS A 90 -0.23 9.04 -15.13
N TYR A 91 -1.02 9.78 -14.34
CA TYR A 91 -1.65 9.26 -13.13
C TYR A 91 -3.02 8.69 -13.51
N VAL A 92 -3.32 7.50 -12.99
CA VAL A 92 -4.62 6.88 -13.23
C VAL A 92 -5.23 6.47 -11.89
N ASP A 93 -6.54 6.68 -11.75
CA ASP A 93 -7.23 6.28 -10.53
C ASP A 93 -7.12 4.78 -10.33
N THR A 94 -6.99 4.37 -9.09
CA THR A 94 -6.87 2.94 -8.80
C THR A 94 -7.59 2.59 -7.51
N THR A 95 -8.17 1.39 -7.51
CA THR A 95 -8.74 0.80 -6.31
C THR A 95 -7.80 -0.20 -5.66
N ARG A 96 -6.65 -0.45 -6.28
CA ARG A 96 -5.68 -1.43 -5.79
C ARG A 96 -4.49 -0.77 -5.14
N GLY A 97 -3.94 -1.45 -4.13
CA GLY A 97 -2.71 -1.03 -3.51
C GLY A 97 -1.87 -2.21 -3.11
N LEU A 98 -0.59 -1.94 -2.91
CA LEU A 98 0.33 -2.91 -2.32
C LEU A 98 0.60 -2.49 -0.90
N ILE A 99 0.36 -3.40 0.04
CA ILE A 99 0.72 -3.19 1.43
C ILE A 99 2.12 -3.77 1.62
N HIS A 100 3.06 -2.92 1.97
CA HIS A 100 4.43 -3.33 2.22
C HIS A 100 4.62 -3.49 3.71
N TYR A 101 4.96 -4.69 4.15
CA TYR A 101 5.18 -5.01 5.57
C TYR A 101 6.66 -5.00 5.87
N ASP A 102 7.03 -4.55 7.08
CA ASP A 102 8.42 -4.67 7.52
C ASP A 102 8.50 -5.65 8.69
N SER A 103 9.72 -5.92 9.14
CA SER A 103 9.96 -6.90 10.19
C SER A 103 9.56 -6.39 11.58
N LYS A 104 9.22 -5.11 11.70
CA LYS A 104 8.89 -4.49 12.97
C LYS A 104 7.39 -4.37 13.19
N GLY A 105 6.60 -4.92 12.29
CA GLY A 105 5.14 -4.84 12.41
C GLY A 105 4.55 -3.57 11.84
N ASN A 106 5.33 -2.81 11.08
CA ASN A 106 4.85 -1.60 10.42
C ASN A 106 4.54 -1.88 8.96
N ALA A 107 3.70 -1.04 8.37
CA ALA A 107 3.34 -1.19 6.97
C ALA A 107 3.04 0.16 6.34
N HIS A 108 3.12 0.20 5.02
CA HIS A 108 2.67 1.36 4.27
C HIS A 108 2.00 0.88 2.98
N ILE A 109 1.19 1.74 2.38
CA ILE A 109 0.39 1.40 1.21
C ILE A 109 0.87 2.21 0.01
N VAL A 110 1.16 1.51 -1.08
CA VAL A 110 1.55 2.12 -2.33
C VAL A 110 0.44 1.84 -3.33
N PRO A 111 -0.23 2.86 -3.89
CA PRO A 111 -1.23 2.61 -4.93
C PRO A 111 -0.62 1.80 -6.06
N ALA A 112 -1.33 0.79 -6.50
CA ALA A 112 -0.84 -0.16 -7.49
C ALA A 112 -1.61 -0.02 -8.79
N ARG A 113 -1.06 -0.61 -9.85
CA ARG A 113 -1.71 -0.58 -11.16
C ARG A 113 -3.14 -1.09 -11.05
N PRO A 114 -4.12 -0.35 -11.60
CA PRO A 114 -5.51 -0.80 -11.54
C PRO A 114 -5.71 -2.09 -12.31
N ALA A 115 -6.80 -2.77 -11.99
CA ALA A 115 -7.16 -3.98 -12.69
C ALA A 115 -7.36 -3.67 -14.17
N THR A 116 -6.78 -4.53 -15.01
CA THR A 116 -6.94 -4.38 -16.44
C THR A 116 -8.27 -5.00 -16.84
N LYS A 117 -8.99 -4.29 -17.66
CA LYS A 117 -10.23 -4.85 -18.18
C LYS A 117 -9.92 -5.92 -19.16
N PRO A 118 -10.66 -7.00 -19.13
CA PRO A 118 -10.47 -8.07 -20.11
C PRO A 118 -10.79 -7.62 -21.50
#